data_8e278e6fe1aee93429e445f836b09525
#
_entry.id   8e278e6fe1aee93429e445f836b09525
#
_cell.length_a   1.000
_cell.length_b   1.000
_cell.length_c   1.000
_cell.angle_alpha   90.00
_cell.angle_beta   90.00
_cell.angle_gamma   90.00
#
_symmetry.space_group_name_H-M   'P 1'
#
loop_
_entity.id
_entity.type
_entity.pdbx_description
1 polymer ?
#
loop_
_entity_poly.entity_id
_entity_poly.type
_entity_poly.pdbx_seq_one_letter_code
_entity_poly.pdbx_strand_id
1 'polypeptide(L)'
;MMNKKHAHLSRREFLRLGLSSLGAVALSPVMWDANQSQWAQAKQLGRVVAGKISLWSRPTTRSKELGPLYQDAVVEWLREVVGEAPGLSLSRTWVETPNGYLYAPRVQPVFNQPHPPVASLPETPLGRGMWVEVCVPFVDLTWANPRAVSEGSWMHNNDRPRFYYSQVFWVDDLRTNASGHTEYRLVEQYAHDIFWGRADAFRPMTPKEVEPINPHHEDKLVLINLNHQTLSCYEGRHEVYFCRISSGGKYDIDGNPTDKWSTPITISPVWRKLISHHMTGGETGGGWDIPGIAWTVLFSGSGVAIHSTFWHNDYGTPRSRGCINARPEDAKWVFRWTDPVVTYDMGEKTVQMPGGTRVQVVE
;
A
#
# COMPACT_ATOMS: atom_id res chain seq x y z
N MET A 1 29.23 -46.87 48.25
CA MET A 1 29.17 -45.42 48.18
C MET A 1 29.54 -44.96 46.78
N MET A 2 28.56 -44.64 45.91
CA MET A 2 28.79 -44.18 44.56
C MET A 2 28.63 -42.67 44.52
N ASN A 3 29.71 -41.98 44.18
CA ASN A 3 29.81 -40.54 44.13
C ASN A 3 29.22 -40.05 42.77
N LYS A 4 28.05 -39.42 42.77
CA LYS A 4 27.47 -38.77 41.60
C LYS A 4 28.17 -37.42 41.38
N LYS A 5 29.04 -37.35 40.35
CA LYS A 5 29.57 -36.07 39.86
C LYS A 5 28.47 -35.34 39.11
N HIS A 6 28.04 -34.20 39.63
CA HIS A 6 27.23 -33.25 38.87
C HIS A 6 28.11 -32.55 37.85
N ALA A 7 27.85 -32.84 36.59
CA ALA A 7 28.49 -32.11 35.49
C ALA A 7 27.89 -30.71 35.40
N HIS A 8 28.63 -29.67 35.71
CA HIS A 8 28.28 -28.27 35.46
C HIS A 8 28.63 -27.95 34.02
N LEU A 9 27.58 -27.75 33.21
CA LEU A 9 27.73 -27.20 31.86
C LEU A 9 28.22 -25.75 31.94
N SER A 10 29.29 -25.44 31.22
CA SER A 10 29.79 -24.07 31.11
C SER A 10 28.83 -23.19 30.30
N ARG A 11 28.83 -21.86 30.52
CA ARG A 11 28.04 -20.90 29.72
C ARG A 11 28.24 -21.08 28.22
N ARG A 12 29.41 -21.50 27.80
CA ARG A 12 29.79 -21.70 26.38
C ARG A 12 29.18 -22.97 25.79
N GLU A 13 29.06 -24.03 26.61
CA GLU A 13 28.37 -25.30 26.24
C GLU A 13 26.87 -25.14 26.21
N PHE A 14 26.31 -24.38 27.17
CA PHE A 14 24.90 -24.03 27.16
C PHE A 14 24.50 -23.21 25.92
N LEU A 15 25.31 -22.25 25.51
CA LEU A 15 25.08 -21.49 24.26
C LEU A 15 25.25 -22.35 23.00
N ARG A 16 26.13 -23.35 23.00
CA ARG A 16 26.29 -24.30 21.88
C ARG A 16 25.14 -25.30 21.79
N LEU A 17 24.62 -25.76 22.91
CA LEU A 17 23.45 -26.66 22.97
C LEU A 17 22.13 -25.91 22.65
N GLY A 18 22.01 -24.65 23.04
CA GLY A 18 20.86 -23.78 22.70
C GLY A 18 20.77 -23.43 21.24
N LEU A 19 21.90 -23.44 20.51
CA LEU A 19 21.93 -23.17 19.04
C LEU A 19 21.58 -24.39 18.18
N SER A 20 21.56 -25.59 18.77
CA SER A 20 21.26 -26.82 18.02
C SER A 20 19.84 -27.35 18.21
N SER A 21 19.04 -26.75 19.10
CA SER A 21 17.64 -27.18 19.35
C SER A 21 16.58 -26.11 19.08
N LEU A 22 16.97 -24.88 18.79
CA LEU A 22 16.15 -23.90 18.09
C LEU A 22 16.46 -24.12 16.62
N GLY A 23 15.55 -24.79 15.90
CA GLY A 23 15.52 -24.71 14.47
C GLY A 23 15.70 -23.24 14.12
N ALA A 24 16.83 -22.91 13.52
CA ALA A 24 17.12 -21.58 13.02
C ALA A 24 15.99 -21.22 12.04
N VAL A 25 14.97 -20.58 12.54
CA VAL A 25 14.25 -19.63 11.72
C VAL A 25 15.27 -18.52 11.50
N ALA A 26 16.17 -18.79 10.56
CA ALA A 26 17.03 -17.77 10.01
C ALA A 26 16.11 -16.59 9.67
N LEU A 27 16.41 -15.43 10.24
CA LEU A 27 15.99 -14.15 9.72
C LEU A 27 16.68 -13.96 8.36
N SER A 28 16.39 -14.86 7.44
CA SER A 28 16.64 -14.63 6.02
C SER A 28 15.71 -13.47 5.65
N PRO A 29 16.21 -12.40 5.05
CA PRO A 29 15.32 -11.47 4.38
C PRO A 29 14.45 -12.34 3.49
N VAL A 30 13.13 -12.28 3.70
CA VAL A 30 12.17 -13.07 2.93
C VAL A 30 12.35 -12.67 1.48
N MET A 31 13.19 -13.42 0.78
CA MET A 31 13.30 -13.35 -0.69
C MET A 31 12.01 -13.99 -1.18
N TRP A 32 11.15 -13.21 -1.81
CA TRP A 32 9.86 -13.66 -2.37
C TRP A 32 10.00 -14.83 -3.36
N ASP A 33 11.19 -15.26 -3.69
CA ASP A 33 11.49 -16.22 -4.76
C ASP A 33 11.20 -17.69 -4.42
N ALA A 34 11.06 -18.09 -3.17
CA ALA A 34 11.12 -19.51 -2.83
C ALA A 34 9.77 -20.23 -2.70
N ASN A 35 8.61 -19.54 -2.70
CA ASN A 35 7.36 -20.21 -2.32
C ASN A 35 6.08 -19.69 -3.03
N GLN A 36 6.15 -19.39 -4.32
CA GLN A 36 4.92 -19.14 -5.10
C GLN A 36 3.96 -20.35 -5.04
N SER A 37 4.50 -21.57 -4.93
CA SER A 37 3.71 -22.80 -4.78
C SER A 37 2.96 -22.87 -3.43
N GLN A 38 3.46 -22.28 -2.37
CA GLN A 38 2.82 -22.27 -1.05
C GLN A 38 1.47 -21.58 -1.07
N TRP A 39 1.29 -20.56 -1.92
CA TRP A 39 0.08 -19.74 -1.99
C TRP A 39 -0.78 -20.00 -3.23
N ALA A 40 -0.44 -20.99 -4.03
CA ALA A 40 -1.12 -21.27 -5.30
C ALA A 40 -2.63 -21.57 -5.16
N GLN A 41 -3.06 -22.02 -3.99
CA GLN A 41 -4.47 -22.33 -3.70
C GLN A 41 -5.18 -21.24 -2.84
N ALA A 42 -4.46 -20.29 -2.28
CA ALA A 42 -5.03 -19.25 -1.46
C ALA A 42 -5.82 -18.26 -2.34
N LYS A 43 -7.11 -18.09 -2.04
CA LYS A 43 -7.98 -17.15 -2.77
C LYS A 43 -7.60 -15.70 -2.47
N GLN A 44 -7.11 -15.43 -1.28
CA GLN A 44 -6.69 -14.11 -0.81
C GLN A 44 -5.57 -14.27 0.21
N LEU A 45 -4.67 -13.31 0.24
CA LEU A 45 -3.57 -13.23 1.19
C LEU A 45 -3.66 -11.94 2.00
N GLY A 46 -2.95 -11.90 3.12
CA GLY A 46 -2.75 -10.71 3.92
C GLY A 46 -1.26 -10.42 4.07
N ARG A 47 -0.84 -9.19 3.81
CA ARG A 47 0.52 -8.72 4.10
C ARG A 47 0.51 -7.87 5.38
N VAL A 48 1.38 -8.19 6.32
CA VAL A 48 1.58 -7.38 7.53
C VAL A 48 2.20 -6.03 7.15
N VAL A 49 1.52 -4.93 7.52
CA VAL A 49 1.94 -3.57 7.18
C VAL A 49 2.51 -2.77 8.36
N ALA A 50 2.63 -3.40 9.52
CA ALA A 50 3.23 -2.81 10.72
C ALA A 50 4.54 -3.51 11.05
N GLY A 51 5.45 -2.84 11.75
CA GLY A 51 6.76 -3.39 12.08
C GLY A 51 6.69 -4.74 12.81
N LYS A 52 5.73 -4.88 13.75
CA LYS A 52 5.44 -6.13 14.47
C LYS A 52 3.97 -6.19 14.85
N ILE A 53 3.33 -7.34 14.67
CA ILE A 53 1.98 -7.64 15.17
C ILE A 53 1.98 -9.03 15.85
N SER A 54 0.97 -9.26 16.69
CA SER A 54 0.79 -10.57 17.35
C SER A 54 -0.29 -11.39 16.65
N LEU A 55 -0.06 -12.69 16.52
CA LEU A 55 -1.06 -13.68 16.13
C LEU A 55 -1.77 -14.15 17.41
N TRP A 56 -3.10 -14.22 17.37
CA TRP A 56 -3.94 -14.53 18.52
C TRP A 56 -4.77 -15.80 18.29
N SER A 57 -5.05 -16.54 19.38
CA SER A 57 -5.86 -17.75 19.31
C SER A 57 -7.36 -17.48 19.09
N ARG A 58 -7.84 -16.27 19.35
CA ARG A 58 -9.19 -15.76 19.12
C ARG A 58 -9.13 -14.28 18.71
N PRO A 59 -10.18 -13.71 18.10
CA PRO A 59 -10.16 -12.31 17.63
C PRO A 59 -10.29 -11.31 18.80
N THR A 60 -9.37 -11.36 19.74
CA THR A 60 -9.22 -10.48 20.90
C THR A 60 -7.81 -10.53 21.45
N THR A 61 -7.27 -9.39 21.87
CA THR A 61 -5.96 -9.29 22.54
C THR A 61 -5.96 -9.87 23.96
N ARG A 62 -7.12 -10.26 24.48
CA ARG A 62 -7.25 -10.97 25.76
C ARG A 62 -7.09 -12.50 25.63
N SER A 63 -6.98 -13.00 24.42
CA SER A 63 -6.74 -14.43 24.18
C SER A 63 -5.26 -14.78 24.27
N LYS A 64 -4.93 -16.06 24.12
CA LYS A 64 -3.54 -16.50 24.09
C LYS A 64 -2.83 -15.94 22.85
N GLU A 65 -1.70 -15.25 23.04
CA GLU A 65 -0.78 -14.90 21.97
C GLU A 65 -0.04 -16.15 21.47
N LEU A 66 -0.08 -16.37 20.16
CA LEU A 66 0.51 -17.54 19.50
C LEU A 66 1.92 -17.25 18.96
N GLY A 67 2.27 -15.97 18.82
CA GLY A 67 3.59 -15.52 18.40
C GLY A 67 3.53 -14.22 17.59
N PRO A 68 4.69 -13.61 17.33
CA PRO A 68 4.79 -12.39 16.53
C PRO A 68 4.84 -12.70 15.03
N LEU A 69 4.30 -11.78 14.23
CA LEU A 69 4.58 -11.62 12.82
C LEU A 69 5.20 -10.24 12.59
N TYR A 70 6.10 -10.15 11.63
CA TYR A 70 6.82 -8.91 11.32
C TYR A 70 6.35 -8.32 9.99
N GLN A 71 6.73 -7.07 9.76
CA GLN A 71 6.43 -6.37 8.53
C GLN A 71 6.77 -7.23 7.31
N ASP A 72 5.91 -7.18 6.31
CA ASP A 72 5.95 -7.93 5.07
C ASP A 72 5.76 -9.46 5.22
N ALA A 73 5.51 -9.99 6.43
CA ALA A 73 5.03 -11.35 6.54
C ALA A 73 3.70 -11.51 5.77
N VAL A 74 3.61 -12.56 4.98
CA VAL A 74 2.42 -12.91 4.18
C VAL A 74 1.73 -14.11 4.81
N VAL A 75 0.42 -14.02 4.94
CA VAL A 75 -0.44 -15.07 5.51
C VAL A 75 -1.61 -15.36 4.57
N GLU A 76 -2.17 -16.56 4.67
CA GLU A 76 -3.44 -16.85 4.03
C GLU A 76 -4.58 -16.13 4.76
N TRP A 77 -5.41 -15.43 4.01
CA TRP A 77 -6.59 -14.71 4.50
C TRP A 77 -7.82 -15.55 4.22
N LEU A 78 -8.36 -16.21 5.25
CA LEU A 78 -9.53 -17.06 5.09
C LEU A 78 -10.82 -16.24 5.00
N ARG A 79 -11.00 -15.33 5.97
CA ARG A 79 -12.15 -14.39 6.02
C ARG A 79 -11.93 -13.30 7.06
N GLU A 80 -12.77 -12.27 7.00
CA GLU A 80 -12.92 -11.30 8.06
C GLU A 80 -13.92 -11.77 9.11
N VAL A 81 -13.62 -11.48 10.38
CA VAL A 81 -14.50 -11.76 11.51
C VAL A 81 -14.59 -10.53 12.41
N VAL A 82 -15.71 -10.39 13.11
CA VAL A 82 -15.86 -9.33 14.11
C VAL A 82 -15.36 -9.85 15.46
N GLY A 83 -14.44 -9.10 16.07
CA GLY A 83 -13.88 -9.41 17.38
C GLY A 83 -13.92 -8.22 18.33
N GLU A 84 -13.01 -8.17 19.30
CA GLU A 84 -12.85 -7.04 20.19
C GLU A 84 -11.86 -6.02 19.59
N ALA A 85 -12.17 -4.74 19.75
CA ALA A 85 -11.25 -3.67 19.38
C ALA A 85 -10.05 -3.66 20.35
N PRO A 86 -8.80 -3.70 19.86
CA PRO A 86 -7.62 -3.59 20.71
C PRO A 86 -7.49 -2.17 21.32
N GLY A 87 -7.36 -2.07 22.63
CA GLY A 87 -7.15 -0.79 23.32
C GLY A 87 -8.19 0.28 22.95
N LEU A 88 -7.74 1.42 22.43
CA LEU A 88 -8.60 2.54 21.99
C LEU A 88 -8.94 2.49 20.49
N SER A 89 -8.67 1.40 19.80
CA SER A 89 -8.97 1.25 18.38
C SER A 89 -10.47 1.25 18.11
N LEU A 90 -10.89 1.82 16.98
CA LEU A 90 -12.30 1.85 16.56
C LEU A 90 -12.71 0.59 15.80
N SER A 91 -11.79 0.03 15.01
CA SER A 91 -12.08 -1.16 14.23
C SER A 91 -12.21 -2.41 15.11
N ARG A 92 -13.21 -3.22 14.80
CA ARG A 92 -13.44 -4.53 15.41
C ARG A 92 -13.17 -5.68 14.44
N THR A 93 -12.60 -5.38 13.28
CA THR A 93 -12.34 -6.36 12.22
C THR A 93 -11.04 -7.10 12.48
N TRP A 94 -11.10 -8.41 12.36
CA TRP A 94 -9.98 -9.33 12.46
C TRP A 94 -9.92 -10.22 11.23
N VAL A 95 -8.73 -10.68 10.91
CA VAL A 95 -8.47 -11.64 9.83
C VAL A 95 -8.30 -13.01 10.46
N GLU A 96 -9.11 -13.97 10.03
CA GLU A 96 -8.90 -15.38 10.32
C GLU A 96 -7.88 -15.96 9.35
N THR A 97 -6.87 -16.61 9.89
CA THR A 97 -5.83 -17.34 9.15
C THR A 97 -5.84 -18.80 9.59
N PRO A 98 -5.20 -19.74 8.87
CA PRO A 98 -5.08 -21.12 9.30
C PRO A 98 -4.46 -21.30 10.71
N ASN A 99 -3.65 -20.32 11.14
CA ASN A 99 -2.88 -20.41 12.37
C ASN A 99 -3.44 -19.55 13.53
N GLY A 100 -4.50 -18.78 13.32
CA GLY A 100 -5.08 -17.90 14.33
C GLY A 100 -5.60 -16.58 13.74
N TYR A 101 -5.68 -15.55 14.55
CA TYR A 101 -6.32 -14.27 14.21
C TYR A 101 -5.35 -13.12 14.27
N LEU A 102 -5.45 -12.24 13.27
CA LEU A 102 -4.69 -10.98 13.18
C LEU A 102 -5.64 -9.78 13.20
N TYR A 103 -5.21 -8.68 13.79
CA TYR A 103 -5.97 -7.44 13.76
C TYR A 103 -5.94 -6.83 12.36
N ALA A 104 -7.09 -6.79 11.67
CA ALA A 104 -7.21 -6.46 10.25
C ALA A 104 -6.62 -5.10 9.84
N PRO A 105 -6.74 -4.01 10.62
CA PRO A 105 -6.15 -2.71 10.29
C PRO A 105 -4.63 -2.73 10.02
N ARG A 106 -3.93 -3.75 10.51
CA ARG A 106 -2.49 -3.93 10.36
C ARG A 106 -2.09 -4.96 9.30
N VAL A 107 -3.07 -5.41 8.51
CA VAL A 107 -2.88 -6.42 7.46
C VAL A 107 -3.52 -5.93 6.18
N GLN A 108 -2.72 -5.66 5.16
CA GLN A 108 -3.23 -5.31 3.84
C GLN A 108 -3.78 -6.55 3.15
N PRO A 109 -5.01 -6.55 2.65
CA PRO A 109 -5.49 -7.60 1.75
C PRO A 109 -4.72 -7.53 0.43
N VAL A 110 -4.16 -8.64 0.00
CA VAL A 110 -3.34 -8.75 -1.21
C VAL A 110 -3.64 -10.04 -1.95
N PHE A 111 -3.23 -10.10 -3.21
CA PHE A 111 -3.24 -11.31 -4.03
C PHE A 111 -1.82 -11.65 -4.46
N ASN A 112 -1.62 -12.91 -4.83
CA ASN A 112 -0.41 -13.37 -5.49
C ASN A 112 -0.78 -13.90 -6.87
N GLN A 113 -0.74 -13.04 -7.86
CA GLN A 113 -1.15 -13.33 -9.23
C GLN A 113 -0.04 -12.94 -10.22
N PRO A 114 1.10 -13.64 -10.20
CA PRO A 114 2.19 -13.38 -11.13
C PRO A 114 1.69 -13.37 -12.57
N HIS A 115 2.16 -12.41 -13.35
CA HIS A 115 1.76 -12.22 -14.73
C HIS A 115 2.91 -12.56 -15.68
N PRO A 116 2.68 -13.33 -16.76
CA PRO A 116 3.71 -13.56 -17.76
C PRO A 116 4.31 -12.27 -18.31
N PRO A 117 5.64 -12.12 -18.38
CA PRO A 117 6.27 -10.95 -18.94
C PRO A 117 5.88 -10.72 -20.40
N VAL A 118 5.76 -9.44 -20.81
CA VAL A 118 5.61 -9.11 -22.24
C VAL A 118 6.93 -9.33 -22.99
N ALA A 119 6.83 -9.72 -24.25
CA ALA A 119 8.01 -9.91 -25.10
C ALA A 119 8.61 -8.57 -25.58
N SER A 120 7.79 -7.54 -25.71
CA SER A 120 8.21 -6.19 -26.11
C SER A 120 7.27 -5.13 -25.55
N LEU A 121 7.78 -3.91 -25.37
CA LEU A 121 6.97 -2.77 -24.94
C LEU A 121 6.26 -2.14 -26.13
N PRO A 122 4.99 -1.71 -25.98
CA PRO A 122 4.26 -0.98 -27.01
C PRO A 122 4.79 0.45 -27.17
N GLU A 123 4.59 1.00 -28.37
CA GLU A 123 4.71 2.44 -28.60
C GLU A 123 3.40 3.13 -28.18
N THR A 124 3.51 4.23 -27.45
CA THR A 124 2.37 5.02 -26.98
C THR A 124 2.67 6.52 -27.15
N PRO A 125 1.67 7.42 -27.07
CA PRO A 125 1.91 8.86 -27.04
C PRO A 125 2.83 9.34 -25.89
N LEU A 126 2.97 8.56 -24.80
CA LEU A 126 3.92 8.82 -23.71
C LEU A 126 5.35 8.34 -24.05
N GLY A 127 5.54 7.74 -25.21
CA GLY A 127 6.76 7.05 -25.61
C GLY A 127 6.61 5.55 -25.51
N ARG A 128 7.72 4.83 -25.78
CA ARG A 128 7.77 3.38 -25.64
C ARG A 128 7.57 2.98 -24.19
N GLY A 129 6.54 2.18 -23.89
CA GLY A 129 6.29 1.77 -22.51
C GLY A 129 4.85 1.36 -22.24
N MET A 130 4.57 1.08 -20.96
CA MET A 130 3.24 0.70 -20.48
C MET A 130 3.09 0.98 -18.99
N TRP A 131 1.86 1.26 -18.57
CA TRP A 131 1.52 1.25 -17.14
C TRP A 131 1.43 -0.18 -16.64
N VAL A 132 1.99 -0.42 -15.45
CA VAL A 132 1.92 -1.71 -14.75
C VAL A 132 1.48 -1.50 -13.31
N GLU A 133 0.81 -2.50 -12.76
CA GLU A 133 0.42 -2.58 -11.35
C GLU A 133 1.12 -3.76 -10.69
N VAL A 134 1.63 -3.57 -9.47
CA VAL A 134 2.19 -4.67 -8.66
C VAL A 134 1.07 -5.66 -8.32
N CYS A 135 1.19 -6.90 -8.79
CA CYS A 135 0.16 -7.94 -8.68
C CYS A 135 0.53 -9.09 -7.72
N VAL A 136 1.62 -8.93 -6.97
CA VAL A 136 2.09 -9.82 -5.89
C VAL A 136 2.16 -9.04 -4.58
N PRO A 137 2.22 -9.69 -3.41
CA PRO A 137 2.24 -8.99 -2.11
C PRO A 137 3.32 -7.92 -2.01
N PHE A 138 4.51 -8.19 -2.52
CA PHE A 138 5.61 -7.25 -2.68
C PHE A 138 6.64 -7.77 -3.67
N VAL A 139 7.49 -6.90 -4.17
CA VAL A 139 8.62 -7.21 -5.05
C VAL A 139 9.86 -6.44 -4.62
N ASP A 140 10.97 -7.14 -4.44
CA ASP A 140 12.27 -6.54 -4.19
C ASP A 140 12.85 -6.02 -5.52
N LEU A 141 13.53 -4.89 -5.45
CA LEU A 141 14.02 -4.15 -6.60
C LEU A 141 15.52 -3.91 -6.52
N THR A 142 16.10 -3.54 -7.64
CA THR A 142 17.45 -3.01 -7.69
C THR A 142 17.45 -1.61 -8.31
N TRP A 143 18.34 -0.75 -7.84
CA TRP A 143 18.49 0.59 -8.41
C TRP A 143 19.06 0.50 -9.84
N ALA A 144 18.44 1.23 -10.77
CA ALA A 144 18.92 1.36 -12.13
C ALA A 144 19.80 2.62 -12.33
N ASN A 145 19.64 3.61 -11.47
CA ASN A 145 20.41 4.85 -11.45
C ASN A 145 20.97 5.16 -10.05
N PRO A 146 21.94 6.08 -9.93
CA PRO A 146 22.31 6.64 -8.63
C PRO A 146 21.07 7.25 -7.96
N ARG A 147 20.94 7.07 -6.67
CA ARG A 147 19.80 7.55 -5.90
C ARG A 147 19.63 9.05 -6.01
N ALA A 148 18.48 9.48 -6.51
CA ALA A 148 18.11 10.89 -6.60
C ALA A 148 17.17 11.32 -5.46
N VAL A 149 16.78 10.41 -4.60
CA VAL A 149 15.80 10.60 -3.52
C VAL A 149 16.32 11.58 -2.46
N SER A 150 15.41 12.32 -1.87
CA SER A 150 15.72 13.22 -0.75
C SER A 150 16.39 12.50 0.41
N GLU A 151 17.39 13.13 1.03
CA GLU A 151 17.99 12.65 2.27
C GLU A 151 16.90 12.47 3.33
N GLY A 152 16.73 11.28 3.88
CA GLY A 152 15.70 10.96 4.86
C GLY A 152 14.57 10.05 4.36
N SER A 153 14.51 9.76 3.06
CA SER A 153 13.65 8.70 2.55
C SER A 153 14.04 7.35 3.15
N TRP A 154 13.04 6.59 3.60
CA TRP A 154 13.26 5.21 4.04
C TRP A 154 13.87 4.33 2.94
N MET A 155 13.65 4.67 1.66
CA MET A 155 14.25 3.99 0.53
C MET A 155 15.76 4.27 0.41
N HIS A 156 16.23 5.44 0.85
CA HIS A 156 17.66 5.79 0.86
C HIS A 156 18.47 4.87 1.78
N ASN A 157 17.90 4.52 2.91
CA ASN A 157 18.51 3.68 3.93
C ASN A 157 18.35 2.18 3.62
N ASN A 158 17.66 1.83 2.54
CA ASN A 158 17.42 0.45 2.17
C ASN A 158 18.21 0.09 0.92
N ASP A 159 19.22 -0.78 1.05
CA ASP A 159 19.98 -1.30 -0.08
C ASP A 159 19.13 -2.11 -1.07
N ARG A 160 17.92 -2.49 -0.65
CA ARG A 160 16.94 -3.22 -1.47
C ARG A 160 15.60 -2.52 -1.39
N PRO A 161 15.31 -1.59 -2.30
CA PRO A 161 14.00 -0.98 -2.41
C PRO A 161 12.94 -2.04 -2.70
N ARG A 162 11.71 -1.81 -2.23
CA ARG A 162 10.60 -2.75 -2.32
C ARG A 162 9.34 -2.02 -2.74
N PHE A 163 8.63 -2.60 -3.72
CA PHE A 163 7.28 -2.16 -4.08
C PHE A 163 6.25 -3.17 -3.60
N TYR A 164 5.04 -2.67 -3.38
CA TYR A 164 3.96 -3.37 -2.72
C TYR A 164 2.73 -3.50 -3.62
N TYR A 165 1.92 -4.49 -3.35
CA TYR A 165 0.65 -4.75 -4.05
C TYR A 165 -0.15 -3.47 -4.29
N SER A 166 -0.68 -3.30 -5.50
CA SER A 166 -1.47 -2.17 -5.99
C SER A 166 -0.71 -0.85 -6.26
N GLN A 167 0.61 -0.78 -6.06
CA GLN A 167 1.38 0.37 -6.58
C GLN A 167 1.43 0.32 -8.11
N VAL A 168 1.44 1.49 -8.74
CA VAL A 168 1.42 1.64 -10.21
C VAL A 168 2.64 2.41 -10.68
N PHE A 169 3.26 1.94 -11.76
CA PHE A 169 4.46 2.55 -12.35
C PHE A 169 4.41 2.54 -13.87
N TRP A 170 5.20 3.42 -14.50
CA TRP A 170 5.52 3.34 -15.91
C TRP A 170 6.71 2.42 -16.13
N VAL A 171 6.62 1.53 -17.11
CA VAL A 171 7.72 0.69 -17.58
C VAL A 171 8.15 1.21 -18.94
N ASP A 172 9.43 1.55 -19.09
CA ASP A 172 10.00 2.09 -20.33
C ASP A 172 11.09 1.22 -20.95
N ASP A 173 11.52 0.17 -20.23
CA ASP A 173 12.50 -0.78 -20.75
C ASP A 173 12.31 -2.17 -20.13
N LEU A 174 12.87 -3.18 -20.77
CA LEU A 174 12.93 -4.55 -20.29
C LEU A 174 14.29 -5.18 -20.61
N ARG A 175 14.74 -6.08 -19.75
CA ARG A 175 15.98 -6.84 -19.95
C ARG A 175 15.84 -8.27 -19.43
N THR A 176 16.75 -9.13 -19.83
CA THR A 176 16.96 -10.45 -19.18
C THR A 176 18.15 -10.33 -18.23
N ASN A 177 17.97 -10.66 -16.97
CA ASN A 177 19.05 -10.64 -16.00
C ASN A 177 19.96 -11.87 -16.10
N ALA A 178 21.05 -11.89 -15.31
CA ALA A 178 22.01 -12.98 -15.34
C ALA A 178 21.44 -14.37 -14.97
N SER A 179 20.30 -14.41 -14.27
CA SER A 179 19.59 -15.64 -13.92
C SER A 179 18.56 -16.06 -14.96
N GLY A 180 18.46 -15.37 -16.09
CA GLY A 180 17.53 -15.70 -17.18
C GLY A 180 16.10 -15.15 -16.96
N HIS A 181 15.85 -14.36 -15.92
CA HIS A 181 14.55 -13.77 -15.67
C HIS A 181 14.39 -12.43 -16.38
N THR A 182 13.21 -12.18 -16.93
CA THR A 182 12.85 -10.86 -17.45
C THR A 182 12.63 -9.88 -16.30
N GLU A 183 13.21 -8.67 -16.42
CA GLU A 183 13.02 -7.55 -15.53
C GLU A 183 12.46 -6.37 -16.30
N TYR A 184 11.59 -5.59 -15.65
CA TYR A 184 11.09 -4.31 -16.13
C TYR A 184 11.84 -3.17 -15.48
N ARG A 185 12.12 -2.12 -16.27
CA ARG A 185 12.60 -0.84 -15.77
C ARG A 185 11.41 0.01 -15.39
N LEU A 186 11.30 0.31 -14.10
CA LEU A 186 10.21 1.05 -13.50
C LEU A 186 10.67 2.48 -13.25
N VAL A 187 9.89 3.43 -13.74
CA VAL A 187 10.16 4.87 -13.63
C VAL A 187 9.08 5.49 -12.76
N GLU A 188 9.48 6.22 -11.72
CA GLU A 188 8.55 7.02 -10.94
C GLU A 188 8.17 8.30 -11.69
N GLN A 189 7.14 9.03 -11.21
CA GLN A 189 6.53 10.16 -11.89
C GLN A 189 7.52 11.22 -12.39
N TYR A 190 8.56 11.50 -11.63
CA TYR A 190 9.54 12.56 -11.95
C TYR A 190 10.78 12.01 -12.66
N ALA A 191 10.84 10.71 -12.91
CA ALA A 191 11.99 10.00 -13.48
C ALA A 191 13.32 10.22 -12.70
N HIS A 192 13.23 10.55 -11.41
CA HIS A 192 14.40 10.71 -10.55
C HIS A 192 14.91 9.35 -10.07
N ASP A 193 14.00 8.49 -9.64
CA ASP A 193 14.31 7.14 -9.18
C ASP A 193 13.87 6.11 -10.21
N ILE A 194 14.82 5.28 -10.62
CA ILE A 194 14.61 4.25 -11.63
C ILE A 194 15.03 2.90 -11.05
N PHE A 195 14.19 1.90 -11.24
CA PHE A 195 14.36 0.59 -10.63
C PHE A 195 14.26 -0.53 -11.66
N TRP A 196 14.94 -1.64 -11.38
CA TRP A 196 14.72 -2.90 -12.06
C TRP A 196 13.99 -3.86 -11.11
N GLY A 197 12.93 -4.48 -11.57
CA GLY A 197 12.16 -5.47 -10.83
C GLY A 197 11.76 -6.65 -11.71
N ARG A 198 11.58 -7.82 -11.10
CA ARG A 198 11.11 -9.02 -11.81
C ARG A 198 9.78 -8.74 -12.50
N ALA A 199 9.73 -8.97 -13.80
CA ALA A 199 8.59 -8.61 -14.64
C ALA A 199 7.30 -9.36 -14.27
N ASP A 200 7.40 -10.58 -13.78
CA ASP A 200 6.25 -11.39 -13.37
C ASP A 200 5.51 -10.85 -12.12
N ALA A 201 6.14 -9.94 -11.37
CA ALA A 201 5.51 -9.25 -10.24
C ALA A 201 4.57 -8.11 -10.65
N PHE A 202 4.52 -7.79 -11.95
CA PHE A 202 3.79 -6.65 -12.49
C PHE A 202 2.84 -7.12 -13.59
N ARG A 203 1.56 -6.74 -13.46
CA ARG A 203 0.61 -6.94 -14.54
C ARG A 203 0.50 -5.68 -15.40
N PRO A 204 0.50 -5.77 -16.74
CA PRO A 204 0.17 -4.65 -17.60
C PRO A 204 -1.25 -4.15 -17.33
N MET A 205 -1.40 -2.83 -17.28
CA MET A 205 -2.71 -2.19 -17.26
C MET A 205 -3.21 -1.99 -18.69
N THR A 206 -4.52 -2.01 -18.85
CA THR A 206 -5.17 -1.76 -20.14
C THR A 206 -5.80 -0.37 -20.19
N PRO A 207 -5.95 0.25 -21.37
CA PRO A 207 -6.69 1.52 -21.52
C PRO A 207 -8.11 1.46 -20.89
N LYS A 208 -8.79 0.32 -20.99
CA LYS A 208 -10.12 0.10 -20.40
C LYS A 208 -10.16 0.32 -18.88
N GLU A 209 -9.06 0.08 -18.19
CA GLU A 209 -8.98 0.26 -16.73
C GLU A 209 -8.97 1.72 -16.29
N VAL A 210 -8.72 2.64 -17.24
CA VAL A 210 -8.73 4.10 -17.01
C VAL A 210 -9.92 4.77 -17.69
N GLU A 211 -10.73 4.04 -18.44
CA GLU A 211 -11.92 4.60 -19.08
C GLU A 211 -12.79 5.33 -18.06
N PRO A 212 -13.26 6.55 -18.39
CA PRO A 212 -14.07 7.33 -17.45
C PRO A 212 -15.44 6.70 -17.22
N ILE A 213 -15.97 6.90 -16.02
CA ILE A 213 -17.32 6.48 -15.63
C ILE A 213 -18.23 7.71 -15.74
N ASN A 214 -19.31 7.59 -16.53
CA ASN A 214 -20.30 8.67 -16.77
C ASN A 214 -19.66 10.04 -17.07
N PRO A 215 -18.80 10.17 -18.09
CA PRO A 215 -18.03 11.39 -18.35
C PRO A 215 -18.88 12.59 -18.77
N HIS A 216 -20.13 12.36 -19.18
CA HIS A 216 -21.06 13.40 -19.65
C HIS A 216 -22.01 13.93 -18.59
N HIS A 217 -21.95 13.42 -17.36
CA HIS A 217 -22.75 13.93 -16.26
C HIS A 217 -22.11 15.18 -15.67
N GLU A 218 -22.80 16.32 -15.76
CA GLU A 218 -22.26 17.63 -15.38
C GLU A 218 -22.32 17.92 -13.87
N ASP A 219 -23.34 17.40 -13.16
CA ASP A 219 -23.55 17.64 -11.73
C ASP A 219 -23.00 16.51 -10.88
N LYS A 220 -21.67 16.45 -10.79
CA LYS A 220 -20.93 15.50 -9.96
C LYS A 220 -20.43 16.15 -8.67
N LEU A 221 -20.63 15.46 -7.54
CA LEU A 221 -20.15 15.85 -6.23
C LEU A 221 -19.50 14.68 -5.50
N VAL A 222 -18.26 14.86 -5.03
CA VAL A 222 -17.67 14.00 -4.01
C VAL A 222 -17.94 14.61 -2.63
N LEU A 223 -18.65 13.92 -1.77
CA LEU A 223 -18.89 14.30 -0.38
C LEU A 223 -18.02 13.45 0.56
N ILE A 224 -17.18 14.09 1.35
CA ILE A 224 -16.32 13.45 2.34
C ILE A 224 -16.80 13.85 3.73
N ASN A 225 -17.22 12.88 4.55
CA ASN A 225 -17.63 13.09 5.93
C ASN A 225 -16.52 12.61 6.87
N LEU A 226 -15.91 13.56 7.59
CA LEU A 226 -14.77 13.29 8.48
C LEU A 226 -15.20 12.58 9.77
N ASN A 227 -16.39 12.85 10.28
CA ASN A 227 -16.88 12.20 11.50
C ASN A 227 -17.21 10.72 11.27
N HIS A 228 -17.76 10.39 10.10
CA HIS A 228 -18.10 9.03 9.73
C HIS A 228 -16.99 8.29 8.97
N GLN A 229 -15.95 9.01 8.54
CA GLN A 229 -14.85 8.46 7.73
C GLN A 229 -15.37 7.78 6.45
N THR A 230 -16.21 8.49 5.72
CA THR A 230 -16.87 8.02 4.49
C THR A 230 -16.67 8.99 3.33
N LEU A 231 -16.74 8.43 2.13
CA LEU A 231 -16.76 9.15 0.87
C LEU A 231 -17.97 8.67 0.08
N SER A 232 -18.79 9.62 -0.38
CA SER A 232 -19.93 9.38 -1.26
C SER A 232 -19.78 10.17 -2.54
N CYS A 233 -20.11 9.58 -3.69
CA CYS A 233 -20.17 10.25 -4.97
C CYS A 233 -21.63 10.39 -5.42
N TYR A 234 -22.01 11.60 -5.82
CA TYR A 234 -23.36 11.93 -6.26
C TYR A 234 -23.39 12.40 -7.72
N GLU A 235 -24.41 11.95 -8.43
CA GLU A 235 -24.85 12.49 -9.71
C GLU A 235 -26.19 13.19 -9.49
N GLY A 236 -26.19 14.52 -9.42
CA GLY A 236 -27.33 15.30 -8.94
C GLY A 236 -27.67 14.93 -7.50
N ARG A 237 -28.83 14.26 -7.30
CA ARG A 237 -29.29 13.81 -5.98
C ARG A 237 -29.09 12.32 -5.74
N HIS A 238 -28.54 11.59 -6.69
CA HIS A 238 -28.37 10.14 -6.61
C HIS A 238 -26.98 9.79 -6.15
N GLU A 239 -26.86 9.07 -5.04
CA GLU A 239 -25.60 8.47 -4.60
C GLU A 239 -25.29 7.29 -5.52
N VAL A 240 -24.18 7.39 -6.27
CA VAL A 240 -23.74 6.38 -7.24
C VAL A 240 -22.56 5.55 -6.75
N TYR A 241 -21.89 6.01 -5.70
CA TYR A 241 -20.79 5.28 -5.07
C TYR A 241 -20.64 5.67 -3.60
N PHE A 242 -20.25 4.70 -2.79
CA PHE A 242 -19.96 4.87 -1.37
C PHE A 242 -18.80 4.00 -0.95
N CYS A 243 -17.86 4.55 -0.15
CA CYS A 243 -16.81 3.78 0.47
C CYS A 243 -16.39 4.34 1.85
N ARG A 244 -15.70 3.53 2.63
CA ARG A 244 -15.00 3.98 3.82
C ARG A 244 -13.62 4.49 3.45
N ILE A 245 -13.21 5.57 4.11
CA ILE A 245 -11.93 6.23 3.90
C ILE A 245 -11.16 6.34 5.22
N SER A 246 -9.94 6.85 5.14
CA SER A 246 -9.15 7.26 6.29
C SER A 246 -8.61 8.66 6.03
N SER A 247 -9.13 9.64 6.76
CA SER A 247 -8.74 11.04 6.63
C SER A 247 -7.51 11.39 7.47
N GLY A 248 -7.14 12.66 7.50
CA GLY A 248 -6.06 13.21 8.32
C GLY A 248 -6.18 12.87 9.81
N GLY A 249 -5.06 12.53 10.43
CA GLY A 249 -4.98 12.20 11.85
C GLY A 249 -5.26 13.40 12.75
N LYS A 250 -5.94 13.15 13.87
CA LYS A 250 -6.25 14.17 14.88
C LYS A 250 -5.28 14.18 16.06
N TYR A 251 -4.30 13.29 16.07
CA TYR A 251 -3.29 13.16 17.12
C TYR A 251 -1.90 13.05 16.55
N ASP A 252 -0.92 13.63 17.22
CA ASP A 252 0.49 13.47 16.89
C ASP A 252 1.05 12.10 17.32
N ILE A 253 2.35 11.88 17.11
CA ILE A 253 3.02 10.63 17.49
C ILE A 253 3.04 10.40 19.01
N ASP A 254 2.96 11.45 19.80
CA ASP A 254 2.96 11.43 21.26
C ASP A 254 1.55 11.30 21.84
N GLY A 255 0.52 11.29 20.97
CA GLY A 255 -0.89 11.16 21.35
C GLY A 255 -1.55 12.49 21.74
N ASN A 256 -0.92 13.64 21.49
CA ASN A 256 -1.53 14.94 21.73
C ASN A 256 -2.45 15.33 20.56
N PRO A 257 -3.58 16.00 20.82
CA PRO A 257 -4.43 16.54 19.77
C PRO A 257 -3.63 17.49 18.87
N THR A 258 -3.80 17.38 17.56
CA THR A 258 -3.13 18.22 16.58
C THR A 258 -3.99 18.47 15.35
N ASP A 259 -3.95 19.70 14.84
CA ASP A 259 -4.57 20.06 13.56
C ASP A 259 -3.56 19.97 12.39
N LYS A 260 -2.29 19.77 12.69
CA LYS A 260 -1.21 19.73 11.69
C LYS A 260 -1.48 18.75 10.56
N TRP A 261 -2.15 17.63 10.87
CA TRP A 261 -2.46 16.56 9.91
C TRP A 261 -3.94 16.45 9.58
N SER A 262 -4.76 17.38 10.05
CA SER A 262 -6.20 17.36 9.79
C SER A 262 -6.49 17.57 8.30
N THR A 263 -7.47 16.82 7.78
CA THR A 263 -8.04 17.13 6.46
C THR A 263 -8.82 18.43 6.55
N PRO A 264 -8.55 19.44 5.70
CA PRO A 264 -9.26 20.71 5.77
C PRO A 264 -10.72 20.55 5.37
N ILE A 265 -11.61 21.18 6.14
CA ILE A 265 -13.02 21.37 5.75
C ILE A 265 -13.04 22.39 4.61
N THR A 266 -13.51 21.97 3.45
CA THR A 266 -13.45 22.81 2.24
C THR A 266 -14.51 22.39 1.22
N ILE A 267 -14.79 23.30 0.29
CA ILE A 267 -15.45 23.00 -0.98
C ILE A 267 -14.49 23.46 -2.06
N SER A 268 -13.95 22.53 -2.81
CA SER A 268 -12.95 22.80 -3.86
C SER A 268 -13.07 21.82 -5.02
N PRO A 269 -12.69 22.24 -6.24
CA PRO A 269 -12.72 21.36 -7.38
C PRO A 269 -11.47 20.47 -7.42
N VAL A 270 -11.58 19.33 -8.10
CA VAL A 270 -10.44 18.55 -8.55
C VAL A 270 -9.65 19.39 -9.57
N TRP A 271 -8.35 19.58 -9.33
CA TRP A 271 -7.50 20.37 -10.20
C TRP A 271 -6.39 19.56 -10.90
N ARG A 272 -6.03 18.41 -10.33
CA ARG A 272 -5.03 17.50 -10.94
C ARG A 272 -5.36 16.05 -10.62
N LYS A 273 -5.12 15.17 -11.59
CA LYS A 273 -5.25 13.73 -11.43
C LYS A 273 -4.06 13.02 -12.05
N LEU A 274 -3.62 11.92 -11.42
CA LEU A 274 -2.48 11.13 -11.84
C LEU A 274 -2.80 9.65 -11.67
N ILE A 275 -2.48 8.83 -12.69
CA ILE A 275 -2.56 7.37 -12.59
C ILE A 275 -1.59 6.86 -11.52
N SER A 276 -0.39 7.42 -11.47
CA SER A 276 0.66 7.13 -10.50
C SER A 276 1.28 8.43 -10.00
N HIS A 277 1.41 8.56 -8.71
CA HIS A 277 1.96 9.74 -8.06
C HIS A 277 3.14 9.38 -7.16
N HIS A 278 4.22 10.15 -7.25
CA HIS A 278 5.30 10.13 -6.28
C HIS A 278 5.03 11.18 -5.21
N MET A 279 4.56 10.74 -4.06
CA MET A 279 4.21 11.64 -2.97
C MET A 279 5.39 11.81 -2.03
N THR A 280 5.90 13.03 -1.95
CA THR A 280 6.98 13.42 -1.04
C THR A 280 6.52 14.55 -0.13
N GLY A 281 7.10 14.64 1.06
CA GLY A 281 6.83 15.76 1.97
C GLY A 281 7.38 15.53 3.37
N GLY A 282 7.26 16.56 4.21
CA GLY A 282 7.77 16.56 5.57
C GLY A 282 9.19 17.12 5.69
N GLU A 283 9.67 17.24 6.92
CA GLU A 283 11.02 17.72 7.22
C GLU A 283 12.03 16.56 7.26
N THR A 284 13.30 16.87 7.13
CA THR A 284 14.41 15.90 7.26
C THR A 284 14.25 15.06 8.53
N GLY A 285 14.22 13.74 8.37
CA GLY A 285 14.05 12.77 9.47
C GLY A 285 12.61 12.43 9.87
N GLY A 286 11.58 13.13 9.35
CA GLY A 286 10.16 12.86 9.60
C GLY A 286 9.29 12.90 8.35
N GLY A 287 9.90 13.02 7.18
CA GLY A 287 9.24 13.08 5.90
C GLY A 287 8.67 11.74 5.42
N TRP A 288 8.01 11.80 4.29
CA TRP A 288 7.57 10.62 3.53
C TRP A 288 8.02 10.77 2.08
N ASP A 289 8.29 9.65 1.48
CA ASP A 289 8.75 9.51 0.11
C ASP A 289 8.22 8.17 -0.42
N ILE A 290 7.09 8.25 -1.13
CA ILE A 290 6.31 7.08 -1.53
C ILE A 290 6.02 7.17 -3.02
N PRO A 291 6.81 6.50 -3.88
CA PRO A 291 6.53 6.42 -5.31
C PRO A 291 5.36 5.48 -5.60
N GLY A 292 4.76 5.64 -6.76
CA GLY A 292 3.78 4.70 -7.28
C GLY A 292 2.44 4.68 -6.57
N ILE A 293 2.05 5.76 -5.87
CA ILE A 293 0.71 5.89 -5.31
C ILE A 293 -0.29 6.00 -6.45
N ALA A 294 -1.15 4.98 -6.59
CA ALA A 294 -2.09 4.90 -7.68
C ALA A 294 -3.34 5.76 -7.44
N TRP A 295 -3.96 6.19 -8.54
CA TRP A 295 -5.30 6.78 -8.58
C TRP A 295 -5.42 8.06 -7.75
N THR A 296 -4.47 8.98 -7.92
CA THR A 296 -4.42 10.22 -7.15
C THR A 296 -5.31 11.29 -7.77
N VAL A 297 -6.18 11.90 -6.93
CA VAL A 297 -7.13 12.96 -7.26
C VAL A 297 -6.90 14.12 -6.32
N LEU A 298 -6.18 15.16 -6.76
CA LEU A 298 -5.88 16.36 -5.99
C LEU A 298 -7.05 17.35 -6.08
N PHE A 299 -7.54 17.81 -4.92
CA PHE A 299 -8.66 18.75 -4.84
C PHE A 299 -8.40 19.99 -3.97
N SER A 300 -7.31 20.01 -3.18
CA SER A 300 -6.93 21.18 -2.39
C SER A 300 -5.59 21.75 -2.87
N GLY A 301 -5.48 23.07 -2.87
CA GLY A 301 -4.24 23.78 -3.22
C GLY A 301 -3.07 23.50 -2.27
N SER A 302 -3.33 22.95 -1.07
CA SER A 302 -2.31 22.48 -0.13
C SER A 302 -1.78 21.05 -0.44
N GLY A 303 -2.17 20.46 -1.57
CA GLY A 303 -1.72 19.11 -1.96
C GLY A 303 -2.55 17.96 -1.37
N VAL A 304 -3.70 18.25 -0.75
CA VAL A 304 -4.59 17.20 -0.25
C VAL A 304 -5.26 16.47 -1.43
N ALA A 305 -5.23 15.14 -1.39
CA ALA A 305 -5.73 14.28 -2.45
C ALA A 305 -6.53 13.09 -1.89
N ILE A 306 -7.38 12.52 -2.73
CA ILE A 306 -7.91 11.16 -2.57
C ILE A 306 -6.95 10.23 -3.33
N HIS A 307 -6.50 9.13 -2.73
CA HIS A 307 -5.56 8.21 -3.38
C HIS A 307 -5.61 6.79 -2.79
N SER A 308 -5.06 5.82 -3.52
CA SER A 308 -4.92 4.45 -3.03
C SER A 308 -3.92 4.34 -1.88
N THR A 309 -4.10 3.32 -1.04
CA THR A 309 -3.26 3.09 0.14
C THR A 309 -2.89 1.62 0.25
N PHE A 310 -1.60 1.34 0.43
CA PHE A 310 -1.06 -0.02 0.62
C PHE A 310 -0.37 -0.22 1.99
N TRP A 311 -0.26 0.83 2.81
CA TRP A 311 0.46 0.82 4.10
C TRP A 311 -0.43 0.71 5.33
N HIS A 312 -1.73 0.60 5.18
CA HIS A 312 -2.69 0.25 6.23
C HIS A 312 -4.00 -0.30 5.64
N ASN A 313 -4.81 -0.92 6.50
CA ASN A 313 -6.17 -1.37 6.19
C ASN A 313 -7.17 -0.88 7.27
N ASP A 314 -6.99 0.37 7.73
CA ASP A 314 -7.76 0.95 8.85
C ASP A 314 -8.73 2.03 8.36
N TYR A 315 -9.57 1.65 7.39
CA TYR A 315 -10.60 2.54 6.87
C TYR A 315 -11.76 2.67 7.86
N GLY A 316 -12.15 3.90 8.15
CA GLY A 316 -13.07 4.28 9.21
C GLY A 316 -12.38 4.95 10.40
N THR A 317 -11.04 5.10 10.35
CA THR A 317 -10.23 5.76 11.38
C THR A 317 -9.32 6.80 10.73
N PRO A 318 -9.22 8.05 11.26
CA PRO A 318 -8.26 9.05 10.77
C PRO A 318 -6.81 8.58 10.94
N ARG A 319 -6.01 8.55 9.85
CA ARG A 319 -4.63 8.02 9.87
C ARG A 319 -3.63 8.77 9.00
N SER A 320 -4.09 9.57 8.05
CA SER A 320 -3.21 10.24 7.09
C SER A 320 -2.61 11.54 7.64
N ARG A 321 -1.83 12.21 6.82
CA ARG A 321 -1.32 13.56 7.09
C ARG A 321 -2.09 14.62 6.29
N GLY A 322 -3.41 14.44 6.17
CA GLY A 322 -4.33 15.36 5.51
C GLY A 322 -5.05 14.76 4.29
N CYS A 323 -4.44 13.86 3.57
CA CYS A 323 -5.04 13.19 2.43
C CYS A 323 -6.18 12.24 2.81
N ILE A 324 -6.98 11.87 1.84
CA ILE A 324 -8.04 10.88 1.95
C ILE A 324 -7.52 9.55 1.41
N ASN A 325 -7.17 8.67 2.33
CA ASN A 325 -6.73 7.33 2.00
C ASN A 325 -7.94 6.46 1.69
N ALA A 326 -7.95 5.81 0.54
CA ALA A 326 -8.96 4.87 0.09
C ALA A 326 -8.35 3.51 -0.27
N ARG A 327 -9.17 2.47 -0.31
CA ARG A 327 -8.73 1.19 -0.86
C ARG A 327 -8.36 1.36 -2.34
N PRO A 328 -7.48 0.53 -2.89
CA PRO A 328 -7.07 0.66 -4.29
C PRO A 328 -8.25 0.66 -5.27
N GLU A 329 -9.22 -0.22 -5.07
CA GLU A 329 -10.44 -0.32 -5.88
C GLU A 329 -11.33 0.91 -5.76
N ASP A 330 -11.49 1.46 -4.54
CA ASP A 330 -12.28 2.65 -4.27
C ASP A 330 -11.63 3.90 -4.89
N ALA A 331 -10.31 4.06 -4.70
CA ALA A 331 -9.55 5.16 -5.31
C ALA A 331 -9.61 5.11 -6.84
N LYS A 332 -9.49 3.90 -7.42
CA LYS A 332 -9.61 3.68 -8.88
C LYS A 332 -10.99 4.07 -9.40
N TRP A 333 -12.04 3.70 -8.68
CA TRP A 333 -13.40 4.07 -9.06
C TRP A 333 -13.59 5.59 -9.04
N VAL A 334 -13.22 6.26 -7.93
CA VAL A 334 -13.29 7.72 -7.77
C VAL A 334 -12.46 8.44 -8.84
N PHE A 335 -11.26 7.96 -9.11
CA PHE A 335 -10.40 8.50 -10.16
C PHE A 335 -11.06 8.44 -11.53
N ARG A 336 -11.66 7.32 -11.92
CA ARG A 336 -12.31 7.14 -13.21
C ARG A 336 -13.59 7.98 -13.36
N TRP A 337 -14.29 8.21 -12.24
CA TRP A 337 -15.57 8.92 -12.27
C TRP A 337 -15.43 10.44 -12.17
N THR A 338 -14.41 10.96 -11.51
CA THR A 338 -14.20 12.41 -11.35
C THR A 338 -13.63 13.06 -12.62
N ASP A 339 -13.94 14.34 -12.83
CA ASP A 339 -13.29 15.21 -13.82
C ASP A 339 -12.10 15.97 -13.18
N PRO A 340 -11.05 16.29 -13.96
CA PRO A 340 -10.89 16.07 -15.40
C PRO A 340 -10.68 14.60 -15.75
N VAL A 341 -11.09 14.21 -16.95
CA VAL A 341 -10.80 12.87 -17.48
C VAL A 341 -9.30 12.74 -17.74
N VAL A 342 -8.71 11.66 -17.25
CA VAL A 342 -7.32 11.24 -17.55
C VAL A 342 -7.39 9.93 -18.32
N THR A 343 -6.78 9.90 -19.51
CA THR A 343 -6.70 8.70 -20.33
C THR A 343 -5.39 7.94 -20.04
N TYR A 344 -5.33 6.70 -20.49
CA TYR A 344 -4.12 5.86 -20.38
C TYR A 344 -2.89 6.56 -20.96
N ASP A 345 -3.06 7.20 -22.15
CA ASP A 345 -1.98 7.84 -22.91
C ASP A 345 -1.60 9.24 -22.38
N MET A 346 -2.35 9.77 -21.43
CA MET A 346 -2.00 11.04 -20.78
C MET A 346 -1.24 10.82 -19.46
N GLY A 347 -1.57 9.75 -18.74
CA GLY A 347 -0.99 9.45 -17.44
C GLY A 347 -1.43 10.41 -16.32
N GLU A 348 -1.49 11.70 -16.63
CA GLU A 348 -1.94 12.75 -15.70
C GLU A 348 -2.62 13.91 -16.43
N LYS A 349 -3.35 14.73 -15.68
CA LYS A 349 -3.94 15.98 -16.17
C LYS A 349 -4.08 17.01 -15.07
N THR A 350 -3.59 18.20 -15.33
CA THR A 350 -3.80 19.41 -14.53
C THR A 350 -4.74 20.34 -15.27
N VAL A 351 -5.69 20.96 -14.57
CA VAL A 351 -6.62 21.95 -15.13
C VAL A 351 -6.61 23.21 -14.29
N GLN A 352 -6.87 24.34 -14.96
CA GLN A 352 -7.07 25.62 -14.29
C GLN A 352 -8.49 25.72 -13.73
N MET A 353 -8.71 26.66 -12.80
CA MET A 353 -10.05 26.99 -12.31
C MET A 353 -10.99 27.35 -13.47
N PRO A 354 -12.26 26.96 -13.42
CA PRO A 354 -13.03 26.43 -12.26
C PRO A 354 -12.74 24.98 -11.86
N GLY A 355 -11.81 24.28 -12.53
CA GLY A 355 -11.43 22.92 -12.19
C GLY A 355 -12.41 21.85 -12.69
N GLY A 356 -12.32 20.66 -12.11
CA GLY A 356 -13.14 19.49 -12.41
C GLY A 356 -14.26 19.26 -11.38
N THR A 357 -14.52 18.00 -11.06
CA THR A 357 -15.56 17.60 -10.09
C THR A 357 -15.39 18.30 -8.75
N ARG A 358 -16.49 18.80 -8.22
CA ARG A 358 -16.54 19.43 -6.89
C ARG A 358 -16.33 18.39 -5.79
N VAL A 359 -15.47 18.70 -4.84
CA VAL A 359 -15.23 17.92 -3.61
C VAL A 359 -15.66 18.79 -2.42
N GLN A 360 -16.52 18.25 -1.59
CA GLN A 360 -16.98 18.87 -0.36
C GLN A 360 -16.58 18.02 0.82
N VAL A 361 -15.82 18.61 1.75
CA VAL A 361 -15.39 17.99 3.01
C VAL A 361 -16.21 18.60 4.14
N VAL A 362 -16.86 17.74 4.91
CA VAL A 362 -17.71 18.10 6.06
C VAL A 362 -17.32 17.26 7.29
N GLU A 363 -17.71 17.74 8.47
CA GLU A 363 -17.65 16.99 9.74
C GLU A 363 -18.88 16.10 9.95
#